data_f43e863559857bfba0045ddfa0500010
#
_entry.id   f43e863559857bfba0045ddfa0500010
#
_cell.length_a   1.000
_cell.length_b   1.000
_cell.length_c   1.000
_cell.angle_alpha   90.00
_cell.angle_beta   90.00
_cell.angle_gamma   90.00
#
_symmetry.space_group_name_H-M   'P 1'
#
loop_
_entity.id
_entity.type
_entity.pdbx_description
1 polymer ?
#
loop_
_entity_poly.entity_id
_entity_poly.type
_entity_poly.pdbx_seq_one_letter_code
_entity_poly.pdbx_strand_id
1 'polypeptide(L)'
;MSSARKSVRPAKTAKPVRLNQSRRALVLKALADPRRFELLQQIAKARCPLGCSQALAALPISAATLSHHIKELETAGLIQVRREGKFAYLSLRPGVLSSLAAGLTALEPDYCPGT
;
A
#
# COMPACT_ATOMS: atom_id res chain seq x y z
N MET A 1 -14.47 -2.71 -23.39
CA MET A 1 -14.48 -2.90 -22.88
C MET A 1 -13.96 -3.23 -21.77
N SER A 2 -14.31 -3.52 -21.25
CA SER A 2 -13.90 -3.85 -20.09
C SER A 2 -12.59 -4.38 -19.95
N SER A 3 -12.00 -4.61 -20.94
CA SER A 3 -10.73 -5.20 -20.84
C SER A 3 -9.80 -4.36 -20.07
N ALA A 4 -10.04 -3.12 -20.00
CA ALA A 4 -9.11 -2.31 -19.29
C ALA A 4 -8.87 -2.80 -17.92
N ARG A 5 -9.83 -3.29 -17.25
CA ARG A 5 -9.59 -3.67 -15.97
C ARG A 5 -8.81 -4.84 -15.88
N LYS A 6 -8.69 -5.51 -16.93
CA LYS A 6 -7.91 -6.61 -16.87
C LYS A 6 -6.56 -6.28 -16.66
N SER A 7 -6.16 -5.11 -17.01
CA SER A 7 -4.79 -4.78 -16.88
C SER A 7 -4.37 -4.77 -15.45
N VAL A 8 -5.28 -4.86 -14.55
CA VAL A 8 -4.87 -4.94 -13.21
C VAL A 8 -4.40 -6.29 -12.86
N ARG A 9 -4.51 -7.19 -13.77
CA ARG A 9 -4.06 -8.46 -13.50
C ARG A 9 -2.70 -8.59 -13.04
N PRO A 10 -1.75 -7.77 -13.38
CA PRO A 10 -0.39 -7.96 -12.93
C PRO A 10 -0.33 -8.16 -11.44
N ALA A 11 -1.18 -7.50 -10.74
CA ALA A 11 -1.17 -7.66 -9.32
C ALA A 11 -1.50 -9.06 -8.92
N LYS A 12 -2.25 -9.73 -9.74
CA LYS A 12 -2.62 -11.05 -9.41
C LYS A 12 -1.56 -12.04 -9.62
N THR A 13 -0.58 -11.71 -10.43
CA THR A 13 0.49 -12.64 -10.69
C THR A 13 1.61 -12.48 -9.70
N ALA A 14 1.54 -11.50 -8.82
CA ALA A 14 2.58 -11.33 -7.84
C ALA A 14 2.54 -12.47 -6.86
N LYS A 15 3.71 -12.93 -6.45
CA LYS A 15 3.75 -14.00 -5.49
C LYS A 15 3.22 -13.53 -4.15
N PRO A 16 2.51 -14.38 -3.43
CA PRO A 16 2.04 -14.00 -2.10
C PRO A 16 3.22 -13.71 -1.20
N VAL A 17 3.08 -12.68 -0.40
CA VAL A 17 4.09 -12.31 0.56
C VAL A 17 3.66 -12.87 1.89
N ARG A 18 4.55 -13.63 2.55
CA ARG A 18 4.21 -14.13 3.83
C ARG A 18 4.31 -13.04 4.86
N LEU A 19 3.24 -12.81 5.56
CA LEU A 19 3.22 -11.84 6.63
C LEU A 19 3.21 -12.58 7.95
N ASN A 20 4.31 -12.49 8.69
CA ASN A 20 4.29 -13.04 10.02
C ASN A 20 3.57 -12.04 10.92
N GLN A 21 3.40 -12.38 12.18
CA GLN A 21 2.67 -11.55 13.10
C GLN A 21 3.23 -10.15 13.24
N SER A 22 4.54 -10.04 13.34
CA SER A 22 5.19 -8.74 13.49
C SER A 22 5.00 -7.86 12.26
N ARG A 23 5.17 -8.44 11.08
CA ARG A 23 5.00 -7.70 9.84
C ARG A 23 3.56 -7.27 9.68
N ARG A 24 2.63 -8.14 10.00
CA ARG A 24 1.22 -7.79 9.89
C ARG A 24 0.86 -6.65 10.81
N ALA A 25 1.41 -6.64 12.02
CA ALA A 25 1.15 -5.56 12.96
C ALA A 25 1.64 -4.22 12.41
N LEU A 26 2.82 -4.21 11.78
CA LEU A 26 3.34 -2.98 11.20
C LEU A 26 2.47 -2.49 10.05
N VAL A 27 1.99 -3.41 9.22
CA VAL A 27 1.13 -3.05 8.10
C VAL A 27 -0.18 -2.45 8.62
N LEU A 28 -0.80 -3.11 9.60
CA LEU A 28 -2.05 -2.61 10.14
C LEU A 28 -1.89 -1.25 10.78
N LYS A 29 -0.79 -1.05 11.50
CA LYS A 29 -0.54 0.22 12.13
C LYS A 29 -0.33 1.31 11.07
N ALA A 30 0.39 0.99 10.01
CA ALA A 30 0.61 1.97 8.95
C ALA A 30 -0.68 2.37 8.29
N LEU A 31 -1.60 1.44 8.10
CA LEU A 31 -2.86 1.71 7.44
C LEU A 31 -3.86 2.45 8.32
N ALA A 32 -3.62 2.50 9.61
CA ALA A 32 -4.57 3.11 10.53
C ALA A 32 -4.61 4.64 10.48
N ASP A 33 -3.58 5.27 9.95
CA ASP A 33 -3.54 6.72 9.85
C ASP A 33 -4.23 7.18 8.57
N PRO A 34 -5.27 8.02 8.64
CA PRO A 34 -6.02 8.42 7.45
C PRO A 34 -5.18 9.12 6.38
N ARG A 35 -4.26 9.97 6.80
CA ARG A 35 -3.41 10.66 5.82
C ARG A 35 -2.43 9.71 5.17
N ARG A 36 -1.91 8.77 5.95
CA ARG A 36 -1.00 7.77 5.42
C ARG A 36 -1.74 6.87 4.44
N PHE A 37 -3.00 6.56 4.74
CA PHE A 37 -3.81 5.77 3.83
C PHE A 37 -4.07 6.53 2.53
N GLU A 38 -4.33 7.83 2.62
CA GLU A 38 -4.50 8.67 1.43
C GLU A 38 -3.24 8.65 0.57
N LEU A 39 -2.08 8.72 1.19
CA LEU A 39 -0.83 8.66 0.46
C LEU A 39 -0.73 7.33 -0.27
N LEU A 40 -1.08 6.25 0.40
CA LEU A 40 -1.05 4.93 -0.22
C LEU A 40 -1.98 4.89 -1.43
N GLN A 41 -3.15 5.50 -1.32
CA GLN A 41 -4.08 5.57 -2.44
C GLN A 41 -3.50 6.35 -3.62
N GLN A 42 -2.78 7.44 -3.34
CA GLN A 42 -2.16 8.20 -4.40
C GLN A 42 -1.08 7.38 -5.11
N ILE A 43 -0.29 6.64 -4.34
CA ILE A 43 0.72 5.78 -4.92
C ILE A 43 0.08 4.71 -5.79
N ALA A 44 -1.02 4.14 -5.31
CA ALA A 44 -1.70 3.08 -6.04
C ALA A 44 -2.31 3.57 -7.35
N LYS A 45 -2.77 4.82 -7.38
CA LYS A 45 -3.37 5.36 -8.58
C LYS A 45 -2.35 5.73 -9.65
N ALA A 46 -1.13 5.96 -9.28
CA ALA A 46 -0.11 6.38 -10.23
C ALA A 46 0.24 5.25 -11.16
N ARG A 47 0.29 5.51 -12.45
CA ARG A 47 0.64 4.49 -13.40
C ARG A 47 2.10 4.15 -13.36
N CYS A 48 2.93 5.09 -12.97
CA CYS A 48 4.35 4.86 -12.79
C CYS A 48 4.70 5.32 -11.40
N PRO A 49 5.91 5.06 -10.94
CA PRO A 49 6.24 5.47 -9.58
C PRO A 49 5.92 6.92 -9.32
N LEU A 50 5.34 7.20 -8.18
CA LEU A 50 4.92 8.54 -7.83
C LEU A 50 6.08 9.31 -7.22
N GLY A 51 6.40 10.46 -7.79
CA GLY A 51 7.46 11.28 -7.21
C GLY A 51 7.00 11.91 -5.91
N CYS A 52 7.94 12.14 -5.00
CA CYS A 52 7.61 12.75 -3.72
C CYS A 52 7.01 14.15 -3.89
N SER A 53 7.48 14.91 -4.86
CA SER A 53 6.91 16.23 -5.08
C SER A 53 5.47 16.16 -5.56
N GLN A 54 5.14 15.12 -6.32
CA GLN A 54 3.79 14.91 -6.77
C GLN A 54 2.90 14.52 -5.60
N ALA A 55 3.42 13.67 -4.71
CA ALA A 55 2.68 13.27 -3.53
C ALA A 55 2.41 14.47 -2.63
N LEU A 56 3.41 15.33 -2.47
CA LEU A 56 3.26 16.50 -1.64
C LEU A 56 2.20 17.45 -2.20
N ALA A 57 2.18 17.59 -3.53
CA ALA A 57 1.19 18.44 -4.17
C ALA A 57 -0.23 17.89 -4.04
N ALA A 58 -0.36 16.58 -3.88
CA ALA A 58 -1.67 15.94 -3.83
C ALA A 58 -2.28 15.88 -2.43
N LEU A 59 -1.49 16.14 -1.40
CA LEU A 59 -1.97 15.97 -0.03
C LEU A 59 -1.78 17.26 0.78
N PRO A 60 -2.71 17.57 1.66
CA PRO A 60 -2.62 18.79 2.47
C PRO A 60 -1.75 18.57 3.71
N ILE A 61 -0.49 18.25 3.49
CA ILE A 61 0.44 17.98 4.58
C ILE A 61 1.77 18.65 4.28
N SER A 62 2.58 18.82 5.31
CA SER A 62 3.91 19.41 5.14
C SER A 62 4.88 18.37 4.60
N ALA A 63 6.01 18.85 4.11
CA ALA A 63 7.04 17.96 3.62
C ALA A 63 7.57 17.06 4.74
N ALA A 64 7.68 17.59 5.95
CA ALA A 64 8.15 16.77 7.07
C ALA A 64 7.16 15.66 7.40
N THR A 65 5.88 15.96 7.36
CA THR A 65 4.85 14.96 7.62
C THR A 65 4.86 13.92 6.52
N LEU A 66 5.00 14.35 5.28
CA LEU A 66 5.09 13.42 4.17
C LEU A 66 6.27 12.47 4.35
N SER A 67 7.44 12.99 4.71
CA SER A 67 8.60 12.15 4.91
C SER A 67 8.37 11.13 6.01
N HIS A 68 7.67 11.53 7.06
CA HIS A 68 7.36 10.61 8.15
C HIS A 68 6.42 9.49 7.67
N HIS A 69 5.40 9.86 6.91
CA HIS A 69 4.46 8.87 6.40
C HIS A 69 5.13 7.90 5.43
N ILE A 70 6.01 8.41 4.59
CA ILE A 70 6.76 7.58 3.65
C ILE A 70 7.60 6.56 4.42
N LYS A 71 8.27 7.03 5.47
CA LYS A 71 9.11 6.14 6.25
C LYS A 71 8.29 5.05 6.93
N GLU A 72 7.11 5.40 7.45
CA GLU A 72 6.26 4.42 8.10
C GLU A 72 5.75 3.37 7.10
N LEU A 73 5.37 3.79 5.92
CA LEU A 73 4.93 2.86 4.90
C LEU A 73 6.06 1.97 4.41
N GLU A 74 7.24 2.54 4.27
CA GLU A 74 8.40 1.78 3.84
C GLU A 74 8.81 0.75 4.89
N THR A 75 8.81 1.17 6.14
CA THR A 75 9.17 0.27 7.24
C THR A 75 8.18 -0.88 7.36
N ALA A 76 6.90 -0.61 7.10
CA ALA A 76 5.89 -1.64 7.13
C ALA A 76 5.99 -2.59 5.93
N GLY A 77 6.80 -2.23 4.94
CA GLY A 77 6.94 -3.07 3.76
C GLY A 77 5.85 -2.88 2.72
N LEU A 78 5.07 -1.81 2.84
CA LEU A 78 3.98 -1.56 1.90
C LEU A 78 4.44 -0.88 0.63
N ILE A 79 5.50 -0.11 0.69
CA ILE A 79 5.99 0.59 -0.48
C ILE A 79 7.49 0.42 -0.62
N GLN A 80 7.96 0.70 -1.82
CA GLN A 80 9.38 0.78 -2.12
C GLN A 80 9.68 2.22 -2.43
N VAL A 81 10.83 2.70 -1.98
CA VAL A 81 11.29 4.05 -2.28
C VAL A 81 12.56 3.93 -3.10
N ARG A 82 12.52 4.42 -4.33
CA ARG A 82 13.69 4.43 -5.18
C ARG A 82 14.23 5.84 -5.23
N ARG A 83 15.49 5.99 -4.86
CA ARG A 83 16.09 7.31 -4.83
C ARG A 83 17.03 7.49 -6.00
N GLU A 84 16.91 8.62 -6.66
CA GLU A 84 17.75 8.97 -7.80
C GLU A 84 18.20 10.40 -7.62
N GLY A 85 19.44 10.59 -7.20
CA GLY A 85 19.94 11.93 -6.89
C GLY A 85 19.13 12.52 -5.76
N LYS A 86 18.55 13.69 -6.00
CA LYS A 86 17.73 14.34 -5.00
C LYS A 86 16.25 13.99 -5.13
N PHE A 87 15.92 13.13 -6.06
CA PHE A 87 14.53 12.75 -6.27
C PHE A 87 14.25 11.39 -5.64
N ALA A 88 13.01 11.19 -5.21
CA ALA A 88 12.58 9.92 -4.69
C ALA A 88 11.26 9.54 -5.33
N TYR A 89 11.11 8.27 -5.63
CA TYR A 89 9.93 7.75 -6.31
C TYR A 89 9.33 6.60 -5.50
N LEU A 90 8.02 6.62 -5.38
CA LEU A 90 7.28 5.70 -4.53
C LEU A 90 6.46 4.72 -5.35
N SER A 91 6.50 3.45 -4.99
CA SER A 91 5.66 2.46 -5.63
C SER A 91 5.22 1.42 -4.61
N LEU A 92 4.08 0.78 -4.87
CA LEU A 92 3.60 -0.25 -3.97
C LEU A 92 4.44 -1.51 -4.10
N ARG A 93 4.63 -2.19 -2.99
CA ARG A 93 5.25 -3.50 -3.05
C ARG A 93 4.16 -4.52 -3.37
N PRO A 94 4.37 -5.32 -4.42
CA PRO A 94 3.33 -6.27 -4.82
C PRO A 94 3.13 -7.35 -3.77
N GLY A 95 1.89 -7.78 -3.61
CA GLY A 95 1.58 -8.94 -2.79
C GLY A 95 1.33 -8.69 -1.32
N VAL A 96 1.74 -7.55 -0.78
CA VAL A 96 1.58 -7.29 0.65
C VAL A 96 0.11 -7.07 1.01
N LEU A 97 -0.57 -6.23 0.27
CA LEU A 97 -1.98 -5.97 0.55
C LEU A 97 -2.84 -7.21 0.29
N SER A 98 -2.50 -7.98 -0.74
CA SER A 98 -3.22 -9.20 -1.02
C SER A 98 -3.08 -10.21 0.10
N SER A 99 -1.88 -10.32 0.66
CA SER A 99 -1.66 -11.24 1.77
C SER A 99 -2.41 -10.78 3.01
N LEU A 100 -2.42 -9.48 3.26
CA LEU A 100 -3.17 -8.96 4.39
C LEU A 100 -4.66 -9.22 4.20
N ALA A 101 -5.16 -8.94 3.01
CA ALA A 101 -6.58 -9.15 2.73
C ALA A 101 -6.98 -10.60 2.91
N ALA A 102 -6.14 -11.52 2.43
CA ALA A 102 -6.42 -12.94 2.58
C ALA A 102 -6.46 -13.33 4.06
N GLY A 103 -5.52 -12.80 4.84
CA GLY A 103 -5.51 -13.08 6.27
C GLY A 103 -6.72 -12.52 6.99
N LEU A 104 -7.16 -11.33 6.59
CA LEU A 104 -8.33 -10.74 7.21
C LEU A 104 -9.59 -11.49 6.81
N THR A 105 -9.71 -11.84 5.54
CA THR A 105 -10.87 -12.56 5.06
C THR A 105 -10.98 -13.93 5.75
N ALA A 106 -9.85 -14.53 6.03
CA ALA A 106 -9.85 -15.83 6.70
C ALA A 106 -10.40 -15.78 8.11
N LEU A 107 -10.52 -14.59 8.69
CA LEU A 107 -11.09 -14.47 10.02
C LEU A 107 -12.61 -14.55 10.01
N GLU A 108 -13.21 -14.34 8.85
CA GLU A 108 -14.65 -14.40 8.75
C GLU A 108 -15.09 -15.86 8.73
N PRO A 109 -16.01 -16.23 9.57
CA PRO A 109 -16.44 -17.62 9.60
C PRO A 109 -17.33 -17.93 8.42
N ASP A 110 -17.47 -19.19 8.12
CA ASP A 110 -18.42 -19.62 7.12
C ASP A 110 -19.81 -19.28 7.64
N TYR A 111 -20.73 -19.22 6.73
CA TYR A 111 -22.09 -18.91 7.10
C TYR A 111 -22.56 -19.88 8.20
N CYS A 112 -23.16 -19.31 9.21
CA CYS A 112 -23.63 -20.09 10.33
C CYS A 112 -25.15 -19.90 10.41
N PRO A 113 -25.92 -20.86 9.93
CA PRO A 113 -27.38 -20.70 9.93
C PRO A 113 -27.89 -20.53 11.35
N GLY A 114 -28.78 -19.62 11.52
CA GLY A 114 -29.35 -19.41 12.82
C GLY A 114 -28.73 -18.26 13.59
N THR A 115 -27.73 -17.61 13.06
CA THR A 115 -27.14 -16.46 13.75
C THR A 115 -27.52 -15.15 13.12
#